data_c85629458a00cc788b9c1857da9cccae
#
_entry.id   c85629458a00cc788b9c1857da9cccae
#
_cell.length_a   1.000
_cell.length_b   1.000
_cell.length_c   1.000
_cell.angle_alpha   90.00
_cell.angle_beta   90.00
_cell.angle_gamma   90.00
#
_symmetry.space_group_name_H-M   'P 1'
#
loop_
_entity.id
_entity.type
_entity.pdbx_description
1 polymer ?
#
loop_
_entity_poly.entity_id
_entity_poly.type
_entity_poly.pdbx_seq_one_letter_code
_entity_poly.pdbx_strand_id
1 'polypeptide(L)'
;MTPDPDCLFMTASHRDALSGLQCAVLKRSGFVVLTGGPGTGKTTLLASLIRSAKSAHFAVVLNPTLDSDEFLELVLVDFGFKDVPRSTAQRIVKLQEFLLELHAQGKVPVLMVDEAHKLRPEVLEEIRLLTNFESTKRKLLQIVLAGQSELATLLNREDLRQLKQRIEIRLQVRPLARGEVGNYMRHRWQCAGGAVALPFSVEAISLVAGASHGIPRLVNSICDNALLVAQAGGDTWITVEQVRQVLRNLDLEDSIEERSTGEAPAPLNGGTGPRAVVATGVPSLARLPNSELFPSSSGAPFIMRWASKLNLGTVQVVKTSQHLEV
;
A
#
# COMPACT_ATOMS: atom_id res chain seq x y z
N MET A 1 -0.07 -9.31 12.60
CA MET A 1 -0.84 -8.04 12.64
C MET A 1 -1.47 -7.79 11.29
N THR A 2 -2.77 -7.64 11.24
CA THR A 2 -3.53 -7.34 10.02
C THR A 2 -3.44 -5.84 9.71
N PRO A 3 -3.27 -5.42 8.46
CA PRO A 3 -3.28 -4.01 8.09
C PRO A 3 -4.63 -3.37 8.43
N ASP A 4 -4.63 -2.37 9.31
CA ASP A 4 -5.83 -1.61 9.66
C ASP A 4 -5.73 -0.20 9.08
N PRO A 5 -6.53 0.13 8.04
CA PRO A 5 -6.51 1.45 7.43
C PRO A 5 -6.96 2.58 8.36
N ASP A 6 -7.76 2.28 9.40
CA ASP A 6 -8.22 3.28 10.37
C ASP A 6 -7.12 3.70 11.32
N CYS A 7 -6.13 2.82 11.52
CA CYS A 7 -4.94 3.07 12.33
C CYS A 7 -3.69 3.36 11.51
N LEU A 8 -3.84 3.87 10.29
CA LEU A 8 -2.71 4.27 9.46
C LEU A 8 -2.08 5.57 9.99
N PHE A 9 -0.84 5.47 10.44
CA PHE A 9 -0.04 6.64 10.81
C PHE A 9 0.52 7.32 9.55
N MET A 10 0.04 8.51 9.26
CA MET A 10 0.37 9.26 8.05
C MET A 10 1.63 10.09 8.22
N THR A 11 2.78 9.56 7.84
CA THR A 11 4.00 10.37 7.66
C THR A 11 3.91 11.24 6.42
N ALA A 12 4.87 12.15 6.23
CA ALA A 12 4.97 12.92 4.98
C ALA A 12 5.06 11.99 3.77
N SER A 13 5.92 10.95 3.83
CA SER A 13 6.09 9.96 2.77
C SER A 13 4.78 9.20 2.43
N HIS A 14 3.98 8.84 3.45
CA HIS A 14 2.69 8.17 3.24
C HIS A 14 1.67 9.14 2.63
N ARG A 15 1.61 10.39 3.08
CA ARG A 15 0.72 11.41 2.51
C ARG A 15 1.03 11.68 1.04
N ASP A 16 2.30 11.85 0.71
CA ASP A 16 2.74 12.11 -0.66
C ASP A 16 2.40 10.93 -1.57
N ALA A 17 2.67 9.70 -1.11
CA ALA A 17 2.35 8.49 -1.86
C ALA A 17 0.83 8.31 -2.04
N LEU A 18 0.01 8.49 -1.00
CA LEU A 18 -1.44 8.38 -1.10
C LEU A 18 -2.02 9.46 -2.01
N SER A 19 -1.58 10.71 -1.86
CA SER A 19 -2.02 11.81 -2.71
C SER A 19 -1.62 11.59 -4.17
N GLY A 20 -0.41 11.06 -4.41
CA GLY A 20 0.05 10.68 -5.74
C GLY A 20 -0.82 9.57 -6.37
N LEU A 21 -1.15 8.53 -5.60
CA LEU A 21 -2.04 7.45 -6.05
C LEU A 21 -3.45 7.96 -6.35
N GLN A 22 -4.03 8.77 -5.47
CA GLN A 22 -5.36 9.38 -5.67
C GLN A 22 -5.37 10.26 -6.91
N CYS A 23 -4.36 11.11 -7.08
CA CYS A 23 -4.21 11.96 -8.24
C CYS A 23 -4.10 11.14 -9.54
N ALA A 24 -3.31 10.07 -9.52
CA ALA A 24 -3.16 9.16 -10.66
C ALA A 24 -4.48 8.53 -11.07
N VAL A 25 -5.25 8.02 -10.12
CA VAL A 25 -6.57 7.42 -10.37
C VAL A 25 -7.55 8.47 -10.93
N LEU A 26 -7.62 9.66 -10.31
CA LEU A 26 -8.53 10.73 -10.74
C LEU A 26 -8.18 11.28 -12.13
N LYS A 27 -6.90 11.48 -12.41
CA LYS A 27 -6.42 12.00 -13.71
C LYS A 27 -6.39 10.93 -14.81
N ARG A 28 -6.60 9.67 -14.45
CA ARG A 28 -6.48 8.53 -15.37
C ARG A 28 -5.09 8.46 -16.00
N SER A 29 -4.04 8.59 -15.16
CA SER A 29 -2.63 8.62 -15.58
C SER A 29 -2.11 7.28 -16.13
N GLY A 30 -2.87 6.21 -16.09
CA GLY A 30 -2.52 4.93 -16.71
C GLY A 30 -1.69 4.04 -15.81
N PHE A 31 -0.37 4.25 -15.65
CA PHE A 31 0.50 3.29 -15.00
C PHE A 31 1.34 3.91 -13.87
N VAL A 32 1.17 3.38 -12.66
CA VAL A 32 1.81 3.86 -11.43
C VAL A 32 2.60 2.73 -10.76
N VAL A 33 3.77 3.05 -10.26
CA VAL A 33 4.60 2.14 -9.46
C VAL A 33 4.78 2.71 -8.06
N LEU A 34 4.45 1.90 -7.04
CA LEU A 34 4.66 2.19 -5.63
C LEU A 34 5.72 1.27 -5.06
N THR A 35 6.86 1.81 -4.63
CA THR A 35 7.94 1.03 -4.03
C THR A 35 8.12 1.36 -2.55
N GLY A 36 8.72 0.45 -1.81
CA GLY A 36 9.08 0.65 -0.41
C GLY A 36 9.56 -0.65 0.23
N GLY A 37 10.34 -0.56 1.28
CA GLY A 37 10.86 -1.73 1.99
C GLY A 37 9.75 -2.64 2.55
N PRO A 38 10.06 -3.87 2.95
CA PRO A 38 9.10 -4.75 3.60
C PRO A 38 8.62 -4.12 4.91
N GLY A 39 7.32 -4.23 5.20
CA GLY A 39 6.75 -3.71 6.45
C GLY A 39 6.60 -2.20 6.55
N THR A 40 6.85 -1.41 5.49
CA THR A 40 6.71 0.06 5.48
C THR A 40 5.26 0.54 5.36
N GLY A 41 4.27 -0.33 5.18
CA GLY A 41 2.86 0.05 5.13
C GLY A 41 2.27 0.18 3.72
N LYS A 42 2.91 -0.32 2.66
CA LYS A 42 2.38 -0.28 1.28
C LYS A 42 0.97 -0.83 1.16
N THR A 43 0.74 -2.05 1.63
CA THR A 43 -0.58 -2.71 1.59
C THR A 43 -1.65 -1.91 2.34
N THR A 44 -1.30 -1.31 3.49
CA THR A 44 -2.22 -0.44 4.25
C THR A 44 -2.54 0.84 3.46
N LEU A 45 -1.56 1.38 2.75
CA LEU A 45 -1.74 2.55 1.90
C LEU A 45 -2.67 2.25 0.71
N LEU A 46 -2.50 1.08 0.08
CA LEU A 46 -3.39 0.60 -0.98
C LEU A 46 -4.82 0.41 -0.46
N ALA A 47 -4.99 -0.12 0.75
CA ALA A 47 -6.29 -0.22 1.41
C ALA A 47 -6.95 1.15 1.61
N SER A 48 -6.16 2.13 2.03
CA SER A 48 -6.64 3.51 2.19
C SER A 48 -7.04 4.15 0.87
N LEU A 49 -6.33 3.86 -0.23
CA LEU A 49 -6.71 4.29 -1.57
C LEU A 49 -8.07 3.71 -1.97
N ILE A 50 -8.29 2.41 -1.79
CA ILE A 50 -9.56 1.75 -2.12
C ILE A 50 -10.73 2.39 -1.35
N ARG A 51 -10.53 2.68 -0.07
CA ARG A 51 -11.57 3.31 0.78
C ARG A 51 -11.90 4.74 0.34
N SER A 52 -10.89 5.48 -0.11
CA SER A 52 -11.05 6.89 -0.46
C SER A 52 -11.54 7.12 -1.89
N ALA A 53 -11.21 6.26 -2.85
CA ALA A 53 -11.52 6.42 -4.26
C ALA A 53 -12.86 5.76 -4.64
N LYS A 54 -13.98 6.35 -4.19
CA LYS A 54 -15.33 5.80 -4.37
C LYS A 54 -15.79 5.67 -5.84
N SER A 55 -15.25 6.48 -6.74
CA SER A 55 -15.54 6.41 -8.18
C SER A 55 -14.72 5.33 -8.90
N ALA A 56 -13.74 4.74 -8.25
CA ALA A 56 -12.92 3.69 -8.83
C ALA A 56 -13.54 2.30 -8.64
N HIS A 57 -13.32 1.43 -9.62
CA HIS A 57 -13.67 0.02 -9.58
C HIS A 57 -12.38 -0.79 -9.60
N PHE A 58 -12.10 -1.48 -8.49
CA PHE A 58 -10.82 -2.13 -8.27
C PHE A 58 -10.85 -3.62 -8.56
N ALA A 59 -9.81 -4.13 -9.23
CA ALA A 59 -9.37 -5.50 -9.14
C ALA A 59 -8.03 -5.54 -8.40
N VAL A 60 -7.88 -6.47 -7.43
CA VAL A 60 -6.72 -6.53 -6.53
C VAL A 60 -6.08 -7.90 -6.54
N VAL A 61 -4.85 -7.98 -7.01
CA VAL A 61 -4.01 -9.18 -6.99
C VAL A 61 -3.01 -9.06 -5.85
N LEU A 62 -3.13 -9.91 -4.83
CA LEU A 62 -2.31 -9.84 -3.61
C LEU A 62 -1.07 -10.74 -3.63
N ASN A 63 -1.08 -11.80 -4.38
CA ASN A 63 0.05 -12.74 -4.48
C ASN A 63 0.24 -13.20 -5.93
N PRO A 64 1.05 -12.49 -6.70
CA PRO A 64 1.12 -12.66 -8.14
C PRO A 64 2.13 -13.75 -8.60
N THR A 65 2.16 -14.91 -7.95
CA THR A 65 3.02 -16.06 -8.38
C THR A 65 2.36 -16.92 -9.44
N LEU A 66 1.53 -16.32 -10.28
CA LEU A 66 0.73 -16.96 -11.31
C LEU A 66 1.42 -16.89 -12.68
N ASP A 67 1.00 -17.73 -13.62
CA ASP A 67 1.32 -17.54 -15.03
C ASP A 67 0.40 -16.48 -15.67
N SER A 68 0.62 -16.17 -16.96
CA SER A 68 -0.12 -15.10 -17.64
C SER A 68 -1.61 -15.43 -17.80
N ASP A 69 -1.97 -16.68 -18.04
CA ASP A 69 -3.35 -17.10 -18.20
C ASP A 69 -4.11 -17.06 -16.86
N GLU A 70 -3.49 -17.60 -15.82
CA GLU A 70 -4.03 -17.55 -14.45
C GLU A 70 -4.16 -16.11 -13.94
N PHE A 71 -3.19 -15.26 -14.26
CA PHE A 71 -3.22 -13.84 -13.90
C PHE A 71 -4.42 -13.13 -14.51
N LEU A 72 -4.64 -13.28 -15.82
CA LEU A 72 -5.76 -12.64 -16.52
C LEU A 72 -7.12 -13.18 -16.02
N GLU A 73 -7.19 -14.49 -15.73
CA GLU A 73 -8.37 -15.10 -15.12
C GLU A 73 -8.68 -14.48 -13.76
N LEU A 74 -7.67 -14.38 -12.88
CA LEU A 74 -7.82 -13.76 -11.56
C LEU A 74 -8.25 -12.30 -11.65
N VAL A 75 -7.71 -11.53 -12.59
CA VAL A 75 -8.11 -10.14 -12.83
C VAL A 75 -9.59 -10.05 -13.17
N LEU A 76 -10.10 -10.90 -14.07
CA LEU A 76 -11.52 -10.94 -14.42
C LEU A 76 -12.40 -11.34 -13.22
N VAL A 77 -12.01 -12.39 -12.50
CA VAL A 77 -12.74 -12.82 -11.29
C VAL A 77 -12.81 -11.71 -10.27
N ASP A 78 -11.73 -10.97 -10.07
CA ASP A 78 -11.68 -9.91 -9.07
C ASP A 78 -12.43 -8.65 -9.51
N PHE A 79 -12.55 -8.39 -10.83
CA PHE A 79 -13.49 -7.41 -11.38
C PHE A 79 -14.96 -7.85 -11.27
N GLY A 80 -15.26 -9.09 -10.85
CA GLY A 80 -16.60 -9.58 -10.53
C GLY A 80 -17.22 -10.51 -11.57
N PHE A 81 -16.45 -10.98 -12.55
CA PHE A 81 -16.94 -11.98 -13.51
C PHE A 81 -17.15 -13.33 -12.83
N LYS A 82 -18.34 -13.92 -13.01
CA LYS A 82 -18.66 -15.26 -12.51
C LYS A 82 -18.19 -16.34 -13.48
N ASP A 83 -18.38 -16.07 -14.77
CA ASP A 83 -18.02 -16.98 -15.86
C ASP A 83 -16.84 -16.38 -16.64
N VAL A 84 -15.67 -16.97 -16.48
CA VAL A 84 -14.46 -16.55 -17.19
C VAL A 84 -14.23 -17.49 -18.37
N PRO A 85 -14.08 -16.97 -19.60
CA PRO A 85 -13.79 -17.78 -20.77
C PRO A 85 -12.49 -18.57 -20.64
N ARG A 86 -12.43 -19.74 -21.28
CA ARG A 86 -11.20 -20.56 -21.31
C ARG A 86 -10.12 -19.97 -22.23
N SER A 87 -10.54 -19.33 -23.32
CA SER A 87 -9.62 -18.72 -24.30
C SER A 87 -9.12 -17.37 -23.81
N THR A 88 -7.81 -17.17 -23.81
CA THR A 88 -7.14 -15.89 -23.47
C THR A 88 -7.65 -14.76 -24.36
N ALA A 89 -7.83 -15.00 -25.67
CA ALA A 89 -8.40 -13.99 -26.58
C ALA A 89 -9.81 -13.53 -26.15
N GLN A 90 -10.66 -14.47 -25.74
CA GLN A 90 -12.01 -14.14 -25.25
C GLN A 90 -11.97 -13.41 -23.90
N ARG A 91 -11.00 -13.75 -23.03
CA ARG A 91 -10.77 -13.01 -21.76
C ARG A 91 -10.41 -11.56 -22.03
N ILE A 92 -9.51 -11.30 -22.98
CA ILE A 92 -9.08 -9.97 -23.39
C ILE A 92 -10.26 -9.15 -23.94
N VAL A 93 -11.05 -9.73 -24.87
CA VAL A 93 -12.24 -9.07 -25.43
C VAL A 93 -13.24 -8.74 -24.33
N LYS A 94 -13.56 -9.71 -23.46
CA LYS A 94 -14.52 -9.53 -22.37
C LYS A 94 -14.05 -8.47 -21.36
N LEU A 95 -12.75 -8.41 -21.07
CA LEU A 95 -12.18 -7.35 -20.24
C LEU A 95 -12.33 -5.99 -20.92
N GLN A 96 -12.02 -5.88 -22.21
CA GLN A 96 -12.13 -4.63 -22.96
C GLN A 96 -13.57 -4.09 -22.98
N GLU A 97 -14.54 -4.93 -23.26
CA GLU A 97 -15.98 -4.57 -23.22
C GLU A 97 -16.36 -4.04 -21.84
N PHE A 98 -15.98 -4.73 -20.78
CA PHE A 98 -16.25 -4.31 -19.41
C PHE A 98 -15.60 -2.95 -19.07
N LEU A 99 -14.36 -2.74 -19.49
CA LEU A 99 -13.67 -1.47 -19.26
C LEU A 99 -14.38 -0.31 -19.99
N LEU A 100 -14.91 -0.53 -21.19
CA LEU A 100 -15.70 0.44 -21.94
C LEU A 100 -17.04 0.73 -21.25
N GLU A 101 -17.71 -0.28 -20.71
CA GLU A 101 -18.94 -0.11 -19.93
C GLU A 101 -18.71 0.73 -18.68
N LEU A 102 -17.66 0.43 -17.89
CA LEU A 102 -17.29 1.23 -16.73
C LEU A 102 -16.93 2.66 -17.11
N HIS A 103 -16.25 2.84 -18.24
CA HIS A 103 -15.92 4.17 -18.74
C HIS A 103 -17.19 4.96 -19.10
N ALA A 104 -18.18 4.35 -19.76
CA ALA A 104 -19.47 4.95 -20.07
C ALA A 104 -20.26 5.35 -18.80
N GLN A 105 -20.10 4.58 -17.72
CA GLN A 105 -20.66 4.88 -16.40
C GLN A 105 -19.89 5.96 -15.63
N GLY A 106 -18.82 6.52 -16.19
CA GLY A 106 -17.94 7.49 -15.51
C GLY A 106 -17.01 6.89 -14.45
N LYS A 107 -17.03 5.56 -14.25
CA LYS A 107 -16.17 4.87 -13.30
C LYS A 107 -14.73 4.77 -13.81
N VAL A 108 -13.78 4.57 -12.87
CA VAL A 108 -12.37 4.40 -13.17
C VAL A 108 -11.96 2.97 -12.81
N PRO A 109 -11.75 2.08 -13.80
CA PRO A 109 -11.21 0.75 -13.51
C PRO A 109 -9.75 0.84 -13.07
N VAL A 110 -9.41 0.15 -11.99
CA VAL A 110 -8.06 0.12 -11.43
C VAL A 110 -7.65 -1.33 -11.17
N LEU A 111 -6.61 -1.78 -11.86
CA LEU A 111 -5.91 -3.02 -11.54
C LEU A 111 -4.79 -2.72 -10.57
N MET A 112 -4.85 -3.32 -9.41
CA MET A 112 -3.86 -3.16 -8.34
C MET A 112 -3.16 -4.49 -8.08
N VAL A 113 -1.83 -4.50 -8.18
CA VAL A 113 -1.02 -5.69 -7.92
C VAL A 113 -0.10 -5.38 -6.74
N ASP A 114 -0.29 -6.05 -5.61
CA ASP A 114 0.65 -5.99 -4.48
C ASP A 114 1.72 -7.08 -4.63
N GLU A 115 2.86 -6.90 -3.96
CA GLU A 115 4.04 -7.77 -4.07
C GLU A 115 4.51 -7.99 -5.53
N ALA A 116 4.32 -6.98 -6.40
CA ALA A 116 4.57 -7.05 -7.84
C ALA A 116 6.03 -7.38 -8.22
N HIS A 117 6.97 -7.31 -7.28
CA HIS A 117 8.36 -7.78 -7.47
C HIS A 117 8.46 -9.31 -7.64
N LYS A 118 7.40 -10.06 -7.32
CA LYS A 118 7.29 -11.51 -7.53
C LYS A 118 6.72 -11.89 -8.90
N LEU A 119 6.26 -10.91 -9.69
CA LEU A 119 5.73 -11.16 -11.02
C LEU A 119 6.81 -11.72 -11.94
N ARG A 120 6.42 -12.69 -12.74
CA ARG A 120 7.24 -13.21 -13.84
C ARG A 120 7.31 -12.18 -14.98
N PRO A 121 8.38 -12.14 -15.77
CA PRO A 121 8.50 -11.22 -16.91
C PRO A 121 7.34 -11.33 -17.91
N GLU A 122 6.83 -12.55 -18.15
CA GLU A 122 5.73 -12.83 -19.05
C GLU A 122 4.43 -12.14 -18.58
N VAL A 123 4.17 -12.15 -17.26
CA VAL A 123 3.00 -11.46 -16.66
C VAL A 123 3.16 -9.96 -16.74
N LEU A 124 4.37 -9.43 -16.57
CA LEU A 124 4.64 -8.00 -16.75
C LEU A 124 4.43 -7.57 -18.20
N GLU A 125 4.73 -8.42 -19.16
CA GLU A 125 4.44 -8.16 -20.56
C GLU A 125 2.92 -8.17 -20.83
N GLU A 126 2.18 -9.11 -20.25
CA GLU A 126 0.71 -9.10 -20.30
C GLU A 126 0.14 -7.80 -19.73
N ILE A 127 0.63 -7.38 -18.56
CA ILE A 127 0.27 -6.08 -17.96
C ILE A 127 0.57 -4.92 -18.92
N ARG A 128 1.70 -4.95 -19.62
CA ARG A 128 2.04 -3.96 -20.66
C ARG A 128 0.99 -3.93 -21.77
N LEU A 129 0.54 -5.09 -22.23
CA LEU A 129 -0.51 -5.19 -23.27
C LEU A 129 -1.83 -4.60 -22.77
N LEU A 130 -2.20 -4.82 -21.51
CA LEU A 130 -3.40 -4.22 -20.91
C LEU A 130 -3.34 -2.69 -20.85
N THR A 131 -2.14 -2.08 -20.81
CA THR A 131 -2.01 -0.60 -20.87
C THR A 131 -2.42 -0.01 -22.22
N ASN A 132 -2.58 -0.83 -23.27
CA ASN A 132 -3.00 -0.39 -24.60
C ASN A 132 -4.53 -0.18 -24.69
N PHE A 133 -5.30 -0.58 -23.69
CA PHE A 133 -6.73 -0.29 -23.68
C PHE A 133 -6.96 1.20 -23.51
N GLU A 134 -7.27 1.86 -24.63
CA GLU A 134 -7.49 3.29 -24.73
C GLU A 134 -8.84 3.58 -25.40
N SER A 135 -9.53 4.58 -24.91
CA SER A 135 -10.56 5.28 -25.65
C SER A 135 -9.90 6.43 -26.45
N THR A 136 -10.61 7.10 -27.33
CA THR A 136 -10.09 8.16 -28.23
C THR A 136 -9.19 9.21 -27.56
N LYS A 137 -9.23 9.38 -26.25
CA LYS A 137 -8.42 10.41 -25.53
C LYS A 137 -7.94 9.99 -24.13
N ARG A 138 -8.25 8.78 -23.64
CA ARG A 138 -7.96 8.41 -22.24
C ARG A 138 -7.65 6.91 -22.09
N LYS A 139 -6.78 6.59 -21.16
CA LYS A 139 -6.54 5.23 -20.69
C LYS A 139 -7.82 4.68 -20.04
N LEU A 140 -8.25 3.50 -20.50
CA LEU A 140 -9.43 2.83 -19.92
C LEU A 140 -9.09 2.18 -18.58
N LEU A 141 -7.91 1.58 -18.45
CA LEU A 141 -7.45 0.88 -17.26
C LEU A 141 -6.32 1.65 -16.57
N GLN A 142 -6.44 1.82 -15.26
CA GLN A 142 -5.36 2.33 -14.42
C GLN A 142 -4.66 1.13 -13.78
N ILE A 143 -3.33 1.11 -13.77
CA ILE A 143 -2.54 0.01 -13.21
C ILE A 143 -1.66 0.55 -12.09
N VAL A 144 -1.73 -0.07 -10.93
CA VAL A 144 -0.88 0.22 -9.77
C VAL A 144 -0.09 -1.02 -9.42
N LEU A 145 1.21 -1.00 -9.64
CA LEU A 145 2.13 -2.03 -9.15
C LEU A 145 2.77 -1.58 -7.85
N ALA A 146 2.53 -2.32 -6.78
CA ALA A 146 3.17 -2.11 -5.49
C ALA A 146 4.16 -3.24 -5.21
N GLY A 147 5.36 -2.91 -4.74
CA GLY A 147 6.37 -3.91 -4.45
C GLY A 147 7.54 -3.38 -3.64
N GLN A 148 8.49 -4.26 -3.37
CA GLN A 148 9.73 -3.90 -2.69
C GLN A 148 10.70 -3.22 -3.66
N SER A 149 11.90 -2.86 -3.19
CA SER A 149 12.95 -2.22 -4.01
C SER A 149 13.32 -3.03 -5.25
N GLU A 150 13.23 -4.36 -5.15
CA GLU A 150 13.49 -5.32 -6.23
C GLU A 150 12.57 -5.12 -7.43
N LEU A 151 11.36 -4.57 -7.22
CA LEU A 151 10.47 -4.17 -8.32
C LEU A 151 11.14 -3.11 -9.21
N ALA A 152 11.84 -2.15 -8.62
CA ALA A 152 12.54 -1.13 -9.40
C ALA A 152 13.69 -1.75 -10.23
N THR A 153 14.40 -2.73 -9.66
CA THR A 153 15.46 -3.48 -10.35
C THR A 153 14.86 -4.32 -11.48
N LEU A 154 13.77 -5.03 -11.21
CA LEU A 154 13.06 -5.84 -12.20
C LEU A 154 12.60 -4.99 -13.40
N LEU A 155 11.97 -3.84 -13.15
CA LEU A 155 11.50 -2.92 -14.20
C LEU A 155 12.64 -2.20 -14.96
N ASN A 156 13.90 -2.31 -14.51
CA ASN A 156 15.06 -1.76 -15.21
C ASN A 156 15.71 -2.75 -16.19
N ARG A 157 15.25 -3.99 -16.26
CA ARG A 157 15.74 -4.99 -17.21
C ARG A 157 15.49 -4.53 -18.66
N GLU A 158 16.36 -4.93 -19.57
CA GLU A 158 16.26 -4.55 -21.00
C GLU A 158 14.99 -5.10 -21.67
N ASP A 159 14.61 -6.34 -21.35
CA ASP A 159 13.40 -6.98 -21.87
C ASP A 159 12.10 -6.28 -21.44
N LEU A 160 12.13 -5.49 -20.35
CA LEU A 160 10.99 -4.73 -19.85
C LEU A 160 11.07 -3.23 -20.18
N ARG A 161 11.96 -2.81 -21.08
CA ARG A 161 12.14 -1.42 -21.47
C ARG A 161 10.85 -0.75 -21.95
N GLN A 162 10.01 -1.46 -22.70
CA GLN A 162 8.75 -0.93 -23.20
C GLN A 162 7.73 -0.71 -22.08
N LEU A 163 7.66 -1.61 -21.08
CA LEU A 163 6.83 -1.45 -19.90
C LEU A 163 7.31 -0.24 -19.07
N LYS A 164 8.62 -0.12 -18.88
CA LYS A 164 9.23 1.01 -18.15
C LYS A 164 8.85 2.36 -18.73
N GLN A 165 8.75 2.48 -20.05
CA GLN A 165 8.35 3.72 -20.75
C GLN A 165 6.86 4.08 -20.52
N ARG A 166 6.02 3.13 -20.12
CA ARG A 166 4.60 3.34 -19.81
C ARG A 166 4.36 3.83 -18.39
N ILE A 167 5.38 3.76 -17.52
CA ILE A 167 5.26 4.21 -16.12
C ILE A 167 5.25 5.73 -16.09
N GLU A 168 4.11 6.31 -15.74
CA GLU A 168 3.94 7.76 -15.65
C GLU A 168 4.34 8.30 -14.28
N ILE A 169 4.04 7.53 -13.21
CA ILE A 169 4.27 7.98 -11.83
C ILE A 169 5.02 6.92 -11.04
N ARG A 170 6.06 7.34 -10.33
CA ARG A 170 6.83 6.53 -9.39
C ARG A 170 6.69 7.12 -8.00
N LEU A 171 6.19 6.32 -7.07
CA LEU A 171 5.97 6.69 -5.68
C LEU A 171 6.83 5.80 -4.79
N GLN A 172 7.28 6.35 -3.67
CA GLN A 172 8.10 5.60 -2.72
C GLN A 172 7.60 5.83 -1.30
N VAL A 173 7.38 4.73 -0.56
CA VAL A 173 7.12 4.75 0.88
C VAL A 173 8.42 4.48 1.60
N ARG A 174 8.81 5.40 2.48
CA ARG A 174 10.03 5.31 3.28
C ARG A 174 9.71 4.82 4.70
N PRO A 175 10.66 4.16 5.39
CA PRO A 175 10.55 3.93 6.81
C PRO A 175 10.31 5.23 7.58
N LEU A 176 9.80 5.12 8.81
CA LEU A 176 9.66 6.23 9.73
C LEU A 176 11.04 6.85 10.01
N ALA A 177 11.11 8.17 10.05
CA ALA A 177 12.28 8.83 10.60
C ALA A 177 12.40 8.48 12.10
N ARG A 178 13.63 8.44 12.62
CA ARG A 178 13.89 8.08 14.03
C ARG A 178 13.02 8.89 15.00
N GLY A 179 12.83 10.18 14.74
CA GLY A 179 11.98 11.06 15.55
C GLY A 179 10.47 10.82 15.41
N GLU A 180 10.02 10.12 14.37
CA GLU A 180 8.61 9.79 14.15
C GLU A 180 8.18 8.51 14.88
N VAL A 181 9.13 7.63 15.25
CA VAL A 181 8.82 6.32 15.84
C VAL A 181 8.04 6.46 17.14
N GLY A 182 8.43 7.37 18.04
CA GLY A 182 7.69 7.61 19.29
C GLY A 182 6.25 8.09 19.05
N ASN A 183 6.04 8.92 18.04
CA ASN A 183 4.69 9.39 17.67
C ASN A 183 3.88 8.24 17.04
N TYR A 184 4.51 7.40 16.22
CA TYR A 184 3.91 6.20 15.67
C TYR A 184 3.47 5.23 16.77
N MET A 185 4.35 4.93 17.74
CA MET A 185 4.04 4.07 18.89
C MET A 185 2.84 4.60 19.68
N ARG A 186 2.82 5.92 19.97
CA ARG A 186 1.71 6.57 20.68
C ARG A 186 0.41 6.47 19.89
N HIS A 187 0.44 6.71 18.59
CA HIS A 187 -0.71 6.57 17.71
C HIS A 187 -1.26 5.13 17.72
N ARG A 188 -0.40 4.13 17.60
CA ARG A 188 -0.79 2.72 17.65
C ARG A 188 -1.38 2.33 19.00
N TRP A 189 -0.79 2.83 20.09
CA TRP A 189 -1.29 2.62 21.45
C TRP A 189 -2.71 3.18 21.63
N GLN A 190 -2.94 4.40 21.17
CA GLN A 190 -4.27 5.04 21.20
C GLN A 190 -5.30 4.29 20.34
N CYS A 191 -4.94 3.88 19.14
CA CYS A 191 -5.79 3.05 18.27
C CYS A 191 -6.22 1.73 18.94
N ALA A 192 -5.35 1.16 19.78
CA ALA A 192 -5.66 -0.05 20.53
C ALA A 192 -6.49 0.20 21.81
N GLY A 193 -6.97 1.44 22.03
CA GLY A 193 -7.73 1.81 23.23
C GLY A 193 -6.85 2.09 24.45
N GLY A 194 -5.55 2.25 24.27
CA GLY A 194 -4.63 2.58 25.36
C GLY A 194 -4.86 3.98 25.92
N ALA A 195 -4.42 4.20 27.17
CA ALA A 195 -4.46 5.51 27.82
C ALA A 195 -3.62 6.55 27.07
N VAL A 196 -3.77 7.84 27.45
CA VAL A 196 -3.05 8.94 26.79
C VAL A 196 -1.52 8.78 26.89
N ALA A 197 -1.02 8.23 28.01
CA ALA A 197 0.40 7.97 28.20
C ALA A 197 0.81 6.62 27.61
N LEU A 198 1.84 6.64 26.75
CA LEU A 198 2.48 5.44 26.24
C LEU A 198 3.33 4.82 27.38
N PRO A 199 3.16 3.52 27.74
CA PRO A 199 3.86 2.93 28.89
C PRO A 199 5.31 2.51 28.57
N PHE A 200 6.06 3.37 27.92
CA PHE A 200 7.48 3.16 27.55
C PHE A 200 8.33 4.32 28.03
N SER A 201 9.50 4.03 28.62
CA SER A 201 10.48 5.07 28.91
C SER A 201 11.03 5.73 27.64
N VAL A 202 11.55 6.95 27.76
CA VAL A 202 12.10 7.69 26.60
C VAL A 202 13.27 6.93 25.99
N GLU A 203 14.08 6.31 26.83
CA GLU A 203 15.23 5.49 26.43
C GLU A 203 14.76 4.20 25.73
N ALA A 204 13.69 3.56 26.22
CA ALA A 204 13.08 2.41 25.58
C ALA A 204 12.55 2.76 24.18
N ILE A 205 11.87 3.90 24.03
CA ILE A 205 11.43 4.40 22.71
C ILE A 205 12.61 4.64 21.78
N SER A 206 13.69 5.24 22.28
CA SER A 206 14.91 5.48 21.48
C SER A 206 15.57 4.17 21.02
N LEU A 207 15.57 3.16 21.87
CA LEU A 207 16.10 1.82 21.55
C LEU A 207 15.23 1.12 20.49
N VAL A 208 13.90 1.16 20.63
CA VAL A 208 12.97 0.64 19.61
C VAL A 208 13.19 1.35 18.27
N ALA A 209 13.37 2.67 18.28
CA ALA A 209 13.61 3.44 17.05
C ALA A 209 14.92 3.06 16.36
N GLY A 210 15.97 2.76 17.14
CA GLY A 210 17.24 2.28 16.62
C GLY A 210 17.12 0.89 16.01
N ALA A 211 16.63 -0.07 16.78
CA ALA A 211 16.56 -1.48 16.38
C ALA A 211 15.58 -1.76 15.25
N SER A 212 14.48 -1.00 15.16
CA SER A 212 13.49 -1.16 14.10
C SER A 212 13.88 -0.50 12.77
N HIS A 213 14.92 0.34 12.74
CA HIS A 213 15.25 1.19 11.59
C HIS A 213 14.04 1.99 11.05
N GLY A 214 13.06 2.29 11.91
CA GLY A 214 11.82 2.96 11.53
C GLY A 214 10.87 2.10 10.70
N ILE A 215 11.06 0.80 10.60
CA ILE A 215 10.15 -0.11 9.87
C ILE A 215 8.93 -0.38 10.76
N PRO A 216 7.71 0.07 10.37
CA PRO A 216 6.50 -0.05 11.20
C PRO A 216 6.21 -1.47 11.70
N ARG A 217 6.46 -2.48 10.86
CA ARG A 217 6.26 -3.90 11.23
C ARG A 217 7.19 -4.30 12.38
N LEU A 218 8.47 -3.91 12.34
CA LEU A 218 9.43 -4.20 13.40
C LEU A 218 9.12 -3.41 14.67
N VAL A 219 8.74 -2.12 14.55
CA VAL A 219 8.27 -1.33 15.72
C VAL A 219 7.14 -2.06 16.42
N ASN A 220 6.11 -2.50 15.66
CA ASN A 220 4.99 -3.23 16.25
C ASN A 220 5.43 -4.54 16.90
N SER A 221 6.27 -5.34 16.23
CA SER A 221 6.75 -6.61 16.77
C SER A 221 7.51 -6.43 18.07
N ILE A 222 8.41 -5.45 18.15
CA ILE A 222 9.17 -5.14 19.36
C ILE A 222 8.22 -4.68 20.48
N CYS A 223 7.30 -3.76 20.17
CA CYS A 223 6.37 -3.23 21.17
C CYS A 223 5.40 -4.29 21.71
N ASP A 224 4.85 -5.14 20.85
CA ASP A 224 3.91 -6.20 21.25
C ASP A 224 4.62 -7.19 22.20
N ASN A 225 5.85 -7.61 21.88
CA ASN A 225 6.63 -8.50 22.75
C ASN A 225 7.03 -7.81 24.06
N ALA A 226 7.38 -6.52 24.02
CA ALA A 226 7.72 -5.77 25.23
C ALA A 226 6.53 -5.63 26.18
N LEU A 227 5.32 -5.42 25.64
CA LEU A 227 4.09 -5.41 26.42
C LEU A 227 3.81 -6.78 27.05
N LEU A 228 4.04 -7.88 26.34
CA LEU A 228 3.88 -9.24 26.88
C LEU A 228 4.88 -9.51 28.01
N VAL A 229 6.13 -9.10 27.85
CA VAL A 229 7.16 -9.24 28.90
C VAL A 229 6.78 -8.44 30.15
N ALA A 230 6.37 -7.18 29.99
CA ALA A 230 5.93 -6.34 31.09
C ALA A 230 4.70 -6.92 31.81
N GLN A 231 3.73 -7.41 31.06
CA GLN A 231 2.51 -8.04 31.62
C GLN A 231 2.88 -9.30 32.43
N ALA A 232 3.78 -10.13 31.93
CA ALA A 232 4.23 -11.34 32.64
C ALA A 232 5.00 -11.01 33.94
N GLY A 233 5.71 -9.87 33.97
CA GLY A 233 6.41 -9.34 35.15
C GLY A 233 5.49 -8.60 36.14
N GLY A 234 4.26 -8.29 35.76
CA GLY A 234 3.34 -7.43 36.55
C GLY A 234 3.70 -5.94 36.49
N ASP A 235 4.52 -5.55 35.53
CA ASP A 235 4.99 -4.17 35.37
C ASP A 235 3.95 -3.33 34.59
N THR A 236 3.80 -2.10 35.01
CA THR A 236 2.93 -1.09 34.35
C THR A 236 3.69 -0.18 33.38
N TRP A 237 5.03 -0.32 33.34
CA TRP A 237 5.93 0.55 32.60
C TRP A 237 7.05 -0.27 31.96
N ILE A 238 7.38 -0.01 30.70
CA ILE A 238 8.36 -0.73 29.92
C ILE A 238 9.71 -0.01 29.94
N THR A 239 10.72 -0.71 30.45
CA THR A 239 12.09 -0.22 30.60
C THR A 239 12.96 -0.58 29.41
N VAL A 240 14.17 -0.03 29.37
CA VAL A 240 15.20 -0.37 28.36
C VAL A 240 15.60 -1.85 28.44
N GLU A 241 15.71 -2.39 29.67
CA GLU A 241 16.12 -3.78 29.88
C GLU A 241 15.12 -4.77 29.29
N GLN A 242 13.83 -4.51 29.47
CA GLN A 242 12.77 -5.34 28.87
C GLN A 242 12.82 -5.28 27.34
N VAL A 243 13.05 -4.09 26.75
CA VAL A 243 13.22 -3.95 25.30
C VAL A 243 14.46 -4.70 24.83
N ARG A 244 15.61 -4.60 25.54
CA ARG A 244 16.83 -5.39 25.21
C ARG A 244 16.58 -6.90 25.26
N GLN A 245 15.87 -7.38 26.27
CA GLN A 245 15.48 -8.78 26.36
C GLN A 245 14.65 -9.21 25.12
N VAL A 246 13.71 -8.37 24.70
CA VAL A 246 12.89 -8.63 23.49
C VAL A 246 13.77 -8.64 22.24
N LEU A 247 14.73 -7.71 22.11
CA LEU A 247 15.62 -7.67 20.94
C LEU A 247 16.49 -8.93 20.84
N ARG A 248 17.01 -9.45 21.99
CA ARG A 248 17.69 -10.75 22.01
C ARG A 248 16.79 -11.88 21.53
N ASN A 249 15.56 -11.94 22.05
CA ASN A 249 14.61 -12.98 21.68
C ASN A 249 14.17 -12.93 20.20
N LEU A 250 14.30 -11.77 19.55
CA LEU A 250 13.97 -11.56 18.16
C LEU A 250 15.19 -11.55 17.22
N ASP A 251 16.39 -11.86 17.74
CA ASP A 251 17.68 -11.81 17.02
C ASP A 251 17.91 -10.45 16.32
N LEU A 252 17.58 -9.34 17.01
CA LEU A 252 17.70 -7.97 16.48
C LEU A 252 18.81 -7.14 17.17
N GLU A 253 19.65 -7.72 18.01
CA GLU A 253 20.72 -7.00 18.74
C GLU A 253 21.80 -6.46 17.80
N ASP A 254 22.22 -7.22 16.81
CA ASP A 254 23.28 -6.85 15.85
C ASP A 254 22.91 -5.60 15.03
N SER A 255 21.63 -5.31 14.92
CA SER A 255 21.10 -4.13 14.21
C SER A 255 21.47 -2.80 14.89
N ILE A 256 21.96 -2.82 16.13
CA ILE A 256 22.27 -1.63 16.93
C ILE A 256 23.73 -1.23 16.77
N GLU A 257 24.65 -2.18 16.58
CA GLU A 257 26.11 -1.96 16.60
C GLU A 257 26.66 -1.46 15.26
N GLU A 258 26.07 -1.84 14.12
CA GLU A 258 26.63 -1.54 12.79
C GLU A 258 26.63 -0.05 12.38
N ARG A 259 26.01 0.86 13.13
CA ARG A 259 25.98 2.29 12.81
C ARG A 259 26.49 3.24 13.88
N SER A 260 27.11 2.73 14.93
CA SER A 260 27.87 3.58 15.86
C SER A 260 29.27 3.92 15.34
N THR A 261 29.78 3.19 14.36
CA THR A 261 31.03 3.49 13.63
C THR A 261 30.65 4.09 12.28
N GLY A 262 30.65 5.43 12.26
CA GLY A 262 30.22 6.24 11.13
C GLY A 262 30.94 5.96 9.83
N GLU A 263 30.15 5.94 8.78
CA GLU A 263 30.62 6.45 7.49
C GLU A 263 29.39 6.97 6.75
N ALA A 264 29.38 8.26 6.47
CA ALA A 264 28.42 8.87 5.56
C ALA A 264 28.56 8.18 4.20
N PRO A 265 27.47 7.86 3.51
CA PRO A 265 27.56 7.29 2.17
C PRO A 265 28.32 8.25 1.28
N ALA A 266 29.43 7.79 0.69
CA ALA A 266 30.20 8.52 -0.29
C ALA A 266 29.30 9.01 -1.44
N PRO A 267 29.50 10.23 -1.98
CA PRO A 267 28.74 10.70 -3.11
C PRO A 267 29.05 9.82 -4.31
N LEU A 268 28.02 9.20 -4.89
CA LEU A 268 28.12 8.49 -6.15
C LEU A 268 28.51 9.50 -7.24
N ASN A 269 29.78 9.49 -7.62
CA ASN A 269 30.29 10.24 -8.74
C ASN A 269 29.79 9.66 -10.06
N GLY A 270 29.22 10.56 -10.87
CA GLY A 270 29.39 10.60 -12.30
C GLY A 270 28.71 9.53 -13.15
N GLY A 271 27.42 9.73 -13.42
CA GLY A 271 26.73 9.18 -14.56
C GLY A 271 25.69 10.20 -15.04
N THR A 272 25.96 10.85 -16.17
CA THR A 272 25.03 11.76 -16.84
C THR A 272 23.82 11.01 -17.35
N GLY A 273 22.81 10.85 -16.48
CA GLY A 273 21.45 10.41 -16.83
C GLY A 273 20.49 11.59 -16.70
N PRO A 274 19.37 11.61 -17.40
CA PRO A 274 18.51 12.78 -17.48
C PRO A 274 18.04 13.21 -16.08
N ARG A 275 18.25 14.48 -15.80
CA ARG A 275 17.83 15.19 -14.60
C ARG A 275 16.38 14.84 -14.28
N ALA A 276 16.15 14.32 -13.09
CA ALA A 276 14.81 14.32 -12.49
C ALA A 276 14.33 15.77 -12.46
N VAL A 277 13.28 16.05 -13.23
CA VAL A 277 12.56 17.31 -13.15
C VAL A 277 11.86 17.27 -11.78
N VAL A 278 12.45 17.92 -10.81
CA VAL A 278 11.75 18.32 -9.60
C VAL A 278 10.70 19.31 -10.08
N ALA A 279 9.46 18.90 -10.09
CA ALA A 279 8.33 19.79 -10.34
C ALA A 279 8.24 20.77 -9.15
N THR A 280 9.01 21.84 -9.23
CA THR A 280 8.78 23.04 -8.43
C THR A 280 7.59 23.75 -9.05
N GLY A 281 6.44 23.66 -8.37
CA GLY A 281 5.21 24.34 -8.80
C GLY A 281 3.97 23.49 -8.71
N VAL A 282 3.75 22.78 -7.60
CA VAL A 282 2.41 22.39 -7.21
C VAL A 282 1.79 23.62 -6.55
N PRO A 283 0.74 24.23 -7.14
CA PRO A 283 0.02 25.28 -6.45
C PRO A 283 -0.51 24.67 -5.15
N SER A 284 -0.25 25.33 -4.04
CA SER A 284 -0.84 25.03 -2.75
C SER A 284 -2.37 24.98 -2.90
N LEU A 285 -2.93 23.78 -2.95
CA LEU A 285 -4.36 23.56 -2.80
C LEU A 285 -4.70 23.78 -1.32
N ALA A 286 -4.74 25.06 -0.96
CA ALA A 286 -5.34 25.49 0.28
C ALA A 286 -6.82 25.14 0.26
N ARG A 287 -7.22 24.24 1.17
CA ARG A 287 -8.56 24.07 1.72
C ARG A 287 -9.73 24.05 0.73
N LEU A 288 -10.00 22.86 0.19
CA LEU A 288 -11.36 22.51 -0.16
C LEU A 288 -11.94 21.63 0.98
N PRO A 289 -13.16 21.90 1.45
CA PRO A 289 -13.79 21.09 2.48
C PRO A 289 -14.08 19.68 1.94
N ASN A 290 -13.75 18.66 2.73
CA ASN A 290 -13.84 17.23 2.40
C ASN A 290 -15.26 16.70 2.09
N SER A 291 -16.29 17.54 2.08
CA SER A 291 -17.70 17.12 1.99
C SER A 291 -18.31 17.15 0.58
N GLU A 292 -17.67 17.77 -0.41
CA GLU A 292 -18.31 17.94 -1.73
C GLU A 292 -17.78 17.06 -2.86
N LEU A 293 -16.72 16.26 -2.61
CA LEU A 293 -16.07 15.53 -3.71
C LEU A 293 -16.65 14.15 -4.03
N PHE A 294 -17.59 13.60 -3.23
CA PHE A 294 -18.08 12.23 -3.46
C PHE A 294 -19.55 12.03 -3.04
N PRO A 295 -20.50 11.97 -3.96
CA PRO A 295 -21.86 11.57 -3.63
C PRO A 295 -21.93 10.08 -3.25
N SER A 296 -22.71 9.79 -2.21
CA SER A 296 -22.94 8.43 -1.70
C SER A 296 -23.80 7.61 -2.67
N SER A 297 -23.28 6.51 -3.24
CA SER A 297 -24.13 5.42 -3.74
C SER A 297 -23.38 4.08 -3.76
N SER A 298 -23.94 3.14 -3.02
CA SER A 298 -23.98 1.67 -3.13
C SER A 298 -22.90 0.93 -3.95
N GLY A 299 -21.92 0.35 -3.26
CA GLY A 299 -20.95 -0.62 -3.78
C GLY A 299 -20.46 -1.61 -2.71
N ALA A 300 -21.38 -2.13 -1.89
CA ALA A 300 -21.04 -2.98 -0.73
C ALA A 300 -20.38 -4.35 -1.00
N PRO A 301 -20.54 -5.08 -2.13
CA PRO A 301 -20.05 -6.46 -2.23
C PRO A 301 -18.53 -6.61 -2.34
N PHE A 302 -17.84 -5.65 -2.99
CA PHE A 302 -16.40 -5.76 -3.32
C PHE A 302 -15.50 -5.42 -2.13
N ILE A 303 -15.82 -4.38 -1.39
CA ILE A 303 -15.05 -3.98 -0.18
C ILE A 303 -15.05 -5.11 0.86
N MET A 304 -16.16 -5.85 0.98
CA MET A 304 -16.23 -7.01 1.88
C MET A 304 -15.32 -8.17 1.45
N ARG A 305 -15.19 -8.47 0.15
CA ARG A 305 -14.28 -9.52 -0.35
C ARG A 305 -12.81 -9.15 -0.12
N TRP A 306 -12.46 -7.88 -0.29
CA TRP A 306 -11.10 -7.42 -0.06
C TRP A 306 -10.75 -7.36 1.44
N ALA A 307 -11.66 -6.88 2.28
CA ALA A 307 -11.52 -6.89 3.73
C ALA A 307 -11.38 -8.33 4.28
N SER A 308 -12.13 -9.31 3.73
CA SER A 308 -11.99 -10.72 4.11
C SER A 308 -10.66 -11.33 3.65
N LYS A 309 -10.13 -10.95 2.47
CA LYS A 309 -8.81 -11.37 1.98
C LYS A 309 -7.66 -10.87 2.87
N LEU A 310 -7.84 -9.72 3.52
CA LEU A 310 -6.87 -9.15 4.46
C LEU A 310 -7.14 -9.53 5.92
N ASN A 311 -8.14 -10.39 6.18
CA ASN A 311 -8.58 -10.74 7.53
C ASN A 311 -8.95 -9.51 8.39
N LEU A 312 -9.46 -8.46 7.74
CA LEU A 312 -10.00 -7.27 8.38
C LEU A 312 -11.39 -7.65 8.90
N GLY A 313 -11.54 -7.73 10.22
CA GLY A 313 -12.73 -8.21 10.92
C GLY A 313 -14.07 -7.76 10.33
N THR A 314 -15.06 -8.60 10.48
CA THR A 314 -16.40 -8.47 9.93
C THR A 314 -17.02 -7.11 10.26
N VAL A 315 -17.27 -6.28 9.25
CA VAL A 315 -18.14 -5.12 9.39
C VAL A 315 -19.56 -5.63 9.60
N GLN A 316 -20.09 -5.51 10.81
CA GLN A 316 -21.49 -5.81 11.09
C GLN A 316 -22.38 -4.85 10.31
N VAL A 317 -23.07 -5.37 9.31
CA VAL A 317 -24.18 -4.68 8.67
C VAL A 317 -25.37 -4.79 9.61
N VAL A 318 -25.71 -3.71 10.30
CA VAL A 318 -26.97 -3.59 11.01
C VAL A 318 -28.08 -3.58 9.95
N LYS A 319 -28.75 -4.71 9.77
CA LYS A 319 -30.03 -4.76 9.06
C LYS A 319 -31.07 -4.08 9.91
N THR A 320 -31.45 -2.88 9.58
CA THR A 320 -32.70 -2.27 10.06
C THR A 320 -33.85 -2.97 9.37
N SER A 321 -34.43 -3.96 10.03
CA SER A 321 -35.72 -4.53 9.69
C SER A 321 -36.78 -3.47 10.05
N GLN A 322 -37.34 -2.77 9.07
CA GLN A 322 -38.64 -2.13 9.27
C GLN A 322 -39.73 -3.16 8.96
N HIS A 323 -40.40 -3.62 10.01
CA HIS A 323 -41.71 -4.17 9.91
C HIS A 323 -42.66 -3.08 9.40
N LEU A 324 -43.39 -3.40 8.36
CA LEU A 324 -44.66 -2.76 8.03
C LEU A 324 -45.69 -3.88 8.05
N GLU A 325 -46.41 -3.97 9.18
CA GLU A 325 -47.79 -4.54 9.23
C GLU A 325 -48.73 -3.47 8.69
N VAL A 326 -49.54 -3.80 7.80
CA VAL A 326 -51.00 -3.81 7.56
C VAL A 326 -51.22 -3.91 6.09
#